data_f4c52c87da4cd04342af436c59f24219
#
_entry.id   f4c52c87da4cd04342af436c59f24219
#
_cell.length_a   1.000
_cell.length_b   1.000
_cell.length_c   1.000
_cell.angle_alpha   90.00
_cell.angle_beta   90.00
_cell.angle_gamma   90.00
#
_symmetry.space_group_name_H-M   'P 1'
#
loop_
_entity.id
_entity.type
_entity.pdbx_description
1 polymer ?
#
loop_
_entity_poly.entity_id
_entity_poly.type
_entity_poly.pdbx_seq_one_letter_code
_entity_poly.pdbx_strand_id
1 'polypeptide(L)'
;MNKLFEKTHITLFENNNKTVHSGRFNIILPDVFGFCGGVISALKKLENIIKLNDGRKIYLLGEIIHNPTVNQYFISLGVNIVPEFNLDSIFKIAEEDSYVVIPAFGIPLDLENKIRGRYKNIIDTTCKNVKSVWDFISLEAKNKSTIILYGKPGHPEVQASISRAKNDCCIIILPDLKAAEYFSTLLSSKELKSLKHSINNISSDKGIQCYNSQHFNQKRFALASQTTMLYSETLKVEKIARSTIEKKGHILSACNTVCRATHLRQKAAHAVCKQIPDLIFIVGGYESSNTLHLYKLAQKYSPVYYLKDAEAIDSSEIKHFIPEESNEIQASTKQVLKNVSSIAILAGASCPFTVINEIIEKLKAI
;
A
#
# COMPACT_ATOMS: atom_id res chain seq x y z
N MET A 1 13.16 0.26 22.76
CA MET A 1 12.52 -0.76 21.92
C MET A 1 11.00 -0.71 21.92
N ASN A 2 10.38 -0.13 22.90
CA ASN A 2 8.91 -0.09 23.03
C ASN A 2 8.21 1.03 22.24
N LYS A 3 8.91 2.10 21.82
CA LYS A 3 8.26 3.30 21.25
C LYS A 3 7.35 3.06 20.04
N LEU A 4 7.68 2.16 19.11
CA LEU A 4 6.84 1.90 17.93
C LEU A 4 5.61 1.02 18.23
N PHE A 5 5.68 0.17 19.25
CA PHE A 5 4.64 -0.80 19.59
C PHE A 5 3.90 -0.46 20.88
N GLU A 6 4.34 0.57 21.59
CA GLU A 6 3.66 1.01 22.79
C GLU A 6 2.23 1.45 22.46
N LYS A 7 1.30 0.64 22.95
CA LYS A 7 -0.09 1.07 23.13
C LYS A 7 -0.19 2.07 24.31
N THR A 8 0.82 2.94 24.46
CA THR A 8 0.86 3.90 25.56
C THR A 8 -0.35 4.82 25.45
N HIS A 9 -1.21 4.69 26.43
CA HIS A 9 -2.36 5.55 26.74
C HIS A 9 -3.56 5.52 25.78
N ILE A 10 -3.88 4.36 25.19
CA ILE A 10 -5.25 4.13 24.70
C ILE A 10 -6.21 3.74 25.86
N THR A 11 -5.87 4.08 27.09
CA THR A 11 -6.84 4.14 28.19
C THR A 11 -8.00 5.13 27.92
N LEU A 12 -7.86 5.99 26.93
CA LEU A 12 -8.93 6.87 26.44
C LEU A 12 -10.04 6.12 25.66
N PHE A 13 -9.79 4.85 25.25
CA PHE A 13 -10.73 4.07 24.43
C PHE A 13 -11.48 2.98 25.18
N GLU A 14 -11.23 2.79 26.48
CA GLU A 14 -11.94 1.79 27.29
C GLU A 14 -13.43 2.12 27.51
N ASN A 15 -13.84 3.33 27.22
CA ASN A 15 -15.24 3.74 27.28
C ASN A 15 -15.80 3.92 25.89
N ASN A 16 -16.22 2.93 25.17
CA ASN A 16 -17.06 2.90 23.95
C ASN A 16 -17.27 4.22 23.12
N ASN A 17 -16.68 5.31 23.51
CA ASN A 17 -16.72 6.63 22.86
C ASN A 17 -15.44 6.85 22.05
N LYS A 18 -15.57 6.74 20.73
CA LYS A 18 -14.51 6.96 19.73
C LYS A 18 -14.10 8.42 19.58
N THR A 19 -14.59 9.30 20.43
CA THR A 19 -14.31 10.72 20.43
C THR A 19 -13.43 11.06 21.64
N VAL A 20 -12.29 11.69 21.37
CA VAL A 20 -11.35 12.19 22.36
C VAL A 20 -11.46 13.71 22.41
N HIS A 21 -11.72 14.27 23.58
CA HIS A 21 -11.65 15.72 23.76
C HIS A 21 -10.18 16.14 23.90
N SER A 22 -9.70 17.00 23.00
CA SER A 22 -8.34 17.51 22.97
C SER A 22 -8.38 19.04 22.86
N GLY A 23 -8.19 19.74 23.98
CA GLY A 23 -8.40 21.18 24.05
C GLY A 23 -9.81 21.54 23.62
N ARG A 24 -9.94 22.40 22.62
CA ARG A 24 -11.23 22.81 22.02
C ARG A 24 -11.80 21.85 20.98
N PHE A 25 -11.06 20.77 20.63
CA PHE A 25 -11.42 19.89 19.53
C PHE A 25 -12.04 18.57 20.02
N ASN A 26 -13.03 18.11 19.28
CA ASN A 26 -13.55 16.73 19.34
C ASN A 26 -12.82 15.89 18.31
N ILE A 27 -11.88 15.04 18.75
CA ILE A 27 -11.12 14.17 17.86
C ILE A 27 -11.90 12.87 17.66
N ILE A 28 -12.22 12.56 16.41
CA ILE A 28 -12.95 11.34 16.03
C ILE A 28 -11.95 10.32 15.43
N LEU A 29 -11.88 9.13 16.02
CA LEU A 29 -11.01 8.06 15.55
C LEU A 29 -11.82 6.89 14.99
N PRO A 30 -11.34 6.21 13.94
CA PRO A 30 -12.00 5.02 13.41
C PRO A 30 -11.80 3.80 14.36
N ASP A 31 -12.67 2.78 14.24
CA ASP A 31 -12.54 1.53 15.01
C ASP A 31 -11.24 0.77 14.74
N VAL A 32 -10.65 0.98 13.57
CA VAL A 32 -9.46 0.27 13.10
C VAL A 32 -8.44 1.26 12.59
N PHE A 33 -7.35 1.42 13.32
CA PHE A 33 -6.20 2.26 12.98
C PHE A 33 -4.91 1.66 13.53
N GLY A 34 -3.75 2.30 13.28
CA GLY A 34 -2.44 1.77 13.66
C GLY A 34 -1.97 0.60 12.79
N PHE A 35 -0.91 -0.05 13.18
CA PHE A 35 -0.31 -1.15 12.41
C PHE A 35 -1.27 -2.31 12.18
N CYS A 36 -1.28 -2.86 10.95
CA CYS A 36 -1.96 -4.12 10.70
C CYS A 36 -1.13 -5.33 11.13
N GLY A 37 -1.76 -6.50 11.26
CA GLY A 37 -1.07 -7.72 11.67
C GLY A 37 0.09 -8.13 10.76
N GLY A 38 0.01 -7.84 9.45
CA GLY A 38 1.10 -8.08 8.49
C GLY A 38 2.31 -7.19 8.78
N VAL A 39 2.08 -5.89 9.01
CA VAL A 39 3.11 -4.93 9.40
C VAL A 39 3.75 -5.33 10.73
N ILE A 40 2.94 -5.60 11.76
CA ILE A 40 3.46 -6.04 13.08
C ILE A 40 4.35 -7.28 12.93
N SER A 41 3.94 -8.25 12.12
CA SER A 41 4.74 -9.46 11.88
C SER A 41 6.09 -9.14 11.23
N ALA A 42 6.11 -8.27 10.21
CA ALA A 42 7.33 -7.87 9.53
C ALA A 42 8.30 -7.15 10.47
N LEU A 43 7.80 -6.15 11.20
CA LEU A 43 8.61 -5.37 12.14
C LEU A 43 9.18 -6.23 13.28
N LYS A 44 8.38 -7.14 13.86
CA LYS A 44 8.83 -8.08 14.90
C LYS A 44 9.94 -9.01 14.41
N LYS A 45 9.86 -9.51 13.18
CA LYS A 45 10.93 -10.34 12.61
C LYS A 45 12.24 -9.55 12.52
N LEU A 46 12.20 -8.30 12.04
CA LEU A 46 13.39 -7.46 11.96
C LEU A 46 13.93 -7.10 13.34
N GLU A 47 13.07 -6.75 14.30
CA GLU A 47 13.50 -6.50 15.67
C GLU A 47 14.16 -7.71 16.34
N ASN A 48 13.66 -8.93 16.08
CA ASN A 48 14.25 -10.13 16.66
C ASN A 48 15.68 -10.34 16.20
N ILE A 49 16.01 -10.02 14.93
CA ILE A 49 17.37 -10.13 14.43
C ILE A 49 18.29 -9.07 15.09
N ILE A 50 17.80 -7.84 15.20
CA ILE A 50 18.53 -6.75 15.85
C ILE A 50 18.84 -7.13 17.31
N LYS A 51 17.91 -7.79 18.00
CA LYS A 51 18.09 -8.26 19.38
C LYS A 51 19.11 -9.38 19.53
N LEU A 52 19.33 -10.19 18.50
CA LEU A 52 20.36 -11.23 18.54
C LEU A 52 21.77 -10.62 18.69
N ASN A 53 21.96 -9.43 18.10
CA ASN A 53 23.21 -8.63 18.22
C ASN A 53 24.50 -9.46 18.10
N ASP A 54 24.54 -10.35 17.12
CA ASP A 54 25.63 -11.29 16.90
C ASP A 54 26.79 -10.72 16.07
N GLY A 55 26.79 -9.40 15.88
CA GLY A 55 27.81 -8.64 15.14
C GLY A 55 27.65 -8.64 13.61
N ARG A 56 26.72 -9.40 13.06
CA ARG A 56 26.47 -9.42 11.61
C ARG A 56 25.74 -8.17 11.16
N LYS A 57 26.10 -7.69 9.96
CA LYS A 57 25.42 -6.57 9.32
C LYS A 57 24.02 -7.01 8.86
N ILE A 58 23.06 -6.11 8.98
CA ILE A 58 21.68 -6.32 8.54
C ILE A 58 21.42 -5.41 7.34
N TYR A 59 21.01 -6.00 6.21
CA TYR A 59 20.64 -5.31 4.99
C TYR A 59 19.17 -5.53 4.70
N LEU A 60 18.42 -4.46 4.58
CA LEU A 60 17.01 -4.47 4.23
C LEU A 60 16.84 -4.04 2.76
N LEU A 61 16.16 -4.85 1.96
CA LEU A 61 15.97 -4.64 0.52
C LEU A 61 14.81 -3.68 0.24
N GLY A 62 15.09 -2.40 0.21
CA GLY A 62 14.08 -1.34 0.16
C GLY A 62 13.57 -0.98 1.56
N GLU A 63 12.41 -0.36 1.63
CA GLU A 63 11.74 -0.03 2.89
C GLU A 63 11.05 -1.25 3.49
N ILE A 64 11.10 -1.42 4.83
CA ILE A 64 10.34 -2.51 5.48
C ILE A 64 8.83 -2.35 5.23
N ILE A 65 8.36 -1.11 5.29
CA ILE A 65 7.01 -0.64 4.96
C ILE A 65 7.10 0.82 4.50
N HIS A 66 6.13 1.32 3.74
CA HIS A 66 6.08 2.73 3.31
C HIS A 66 5.70 3.64 4.48
N ASN A 67 6.65 3.82 5.41
CA ASN A 67 6.57 4.78 6.50
C ASN A 67 7.98 5.25 6.88
N PRO A 68 8.34 6.51 6.56
CA PRO A 68 9.69 7.05 6.79
C PRO A 68 10.10 7.02 8.26
N THR A 69 9.21 7.33 9.20
CA THR A 69 9.49 7.31 10.64
C THR A 69 9.90 5.91 11.11
N VAL A 70 9.23 4.88 10.58
CA VAL A 70 9.54 3.48 10.90
C VAL A 70 10.89 3.07 10.30
N ASN A 71 11.14 3.42 9.04
CA ASN A 71 12.40 3.10 8.37
C ASN A 71 13.59 3.81 9.05
N GLN A 72 13.44 5.09 9.41
CA GLN A 72 14.46 5.84 10.15
C GLN A 72 14.75 5.24 11.53
N TYR A 73 13.72 4.74 12.23
CA TYR A 73 13.92 4.02 13.48
C TYR A 73 14.83 2.79 13.29
N PHE A 74 14.61 1.97 12.26
CA PHE A 74 15.46 0.81 12.01
C PHE A 74 16.88 1.19 11.55
N ILE A 75 17.03 2.28 10.77
CA ILE A 75 18.34 2.84 10.43
C ILE A 75 19.09 3.22 11.71
N SER A 76 18.46 3.89 12.67
CA SER A 76 19.08 4.26 13.94
C SER A 76 19.51 3.06 14.81
N LEU A 77 18.94 1.88 14.53
CA LEU A 77 19.34 0.60 15.17
C LEU A 77 20.38 -0.19 14.37
N GLY A 78 20.99 0.41 13.34
CA GLY A 78 22.08 -0.20 12.55
C GLY A 78 21.63 -1.02 11.35
N VAL A 79 20.37 -0.93 10.94
CA VAL A 79 19.90 -1.57 9.70
C VAL A 79 20.32 -0.74 8.49
N ASN A 80 20.95 -1.38 7.50
CA ASN A 80 21.35 -0.77 6.25
C ASN A 80 20.25 -0.96 5.21
N ILE A 81 19.64 0.12 4.72
CA ILE A 81 18.61 0.05 3.67
C ILE A 81 19.29 0.07 2.29
N VAL A 82 19.02 -0.95 1.49
CA VAL A 82 19.41 -1.01 0.08
C VAL A 82 18.31 -0.32 -0.73
N PRO A 83 18.61 0.75 -1.49
CA PRO A 83 17.57 1.50 -2.22
C PRO A 83 16.79 0.63 -3.21
N GLU A 84 15.47 0.81 -3.30
CA GLU A 84 14.58 0.02 -4.18
C GLU A 84 14.97 0.08 -5.67
N PHE A 85 15.46 1.22 -6.12
CA PHE A 85 15.89 1.42 -7.51
C PHE A 85 17.21 0.71 -7.85
N ASN A 86 17.93 0.15 -6.84
CA ASN A 86 19.22 -0.52 -7.03
C ASN A 86 19.40 -1.72 -6.08
N LEU A 87 18.40 -2.59 -6.01
CA LEU A 87 18.46 -3.76 -5.12
C LEU A 87 19.61 -4.72 -5.44
N ASP A 88 20.05 -4.80 -6.70
CA ASP A 88 21.19 -5.62 -7.09
C ASP A 88 22.53 -5.15 -6.47
N SER A 89 22.59 -3.91 -5.93
CA SER A 89 23.80 -3.43 -5.21
C SER A 89 24.12 -4.28 -3.98
N ILE A 90 23.13 -4.99 -3.41
CA ILE A 90 23.34 -5.91 -2.29
C ILE A 90 24.49 -6.90 -2.54
N PHE A 91 24.65 -7.38 -3.78
CA PHE A 91 25.69 -8.32 -4.17
C PHE A 91 27.11 -7.75 -4.11
N LYS A 92 27.24 -6.42 -4.03
CA LYS A 92 28.53 -5.69 -3.92
C LYS A 92 28.85 -5.28 -2.49
N ILE A 93 27.83 -5.02 -1.66
CA ILE A 93 27.99 -4.39 -0.35
C ILE A 93 27.85 -5.34 0.83
N ALA A 94 27.14 -6.47 0.64
CA ALA A 94 26.86 -7.43 1.70
C ALA A 94 27.77 -8.67 1.61
N GLU A 95 28.31 -9.08 2.75
CA GLU A 95 29.02 -10.34 2.93
C GLU A 95 28.02 -11.51 2.97
N GLU A 96 28.46 -12.73 2.62
CA GLU A 96 27.55 -13.90 2.51
C GLU A 96 26.90 -14.32 3.81
N ASP A 97 27.50 -13.99 4.94
CA ASP A 97 26.99 -14.28 6.29
C ASP A 97 26.13 -13.15 6.86
N SER A 98 25.99 -12.01 6.15
CA SER A 98 25.09 -10.92 6.54
C SER A 98 23.63 -11.38 6.58
N TYR A 99 22.82 -10.71 7.42
CA TYR A 99 21.37 -10.84 7.35
C TYR A 99 20.83 -10.03 6.18
N VAL A 100 20.07 -10.69 5.30
CA VAL A 100 19.35 -10.05 4.19
C VAL A 100 17.86 -10.14 4.46
N VAL A 101 17.21 -8.99 4.58
CA VAL A 101 15.80 -8.86 4.93
C VAL A 101 14.98 -8.51 3.69
N ILE A 102 14.04 -9.37 3.35
CA ILE A 102 13.05 -9.12 2.30
C ILE A 102 11.89 -8.34 2.92
N PRO A 103 11.46 -7.17 2.36
CA PRO A 103 10.44 -6.31 2.94
C PRO A 103 9.03 -6.91 2.90
N ALA A 104 8.07 -6.23 3.55
CA ALA A 104 6.70 -6.71 3.66
C ALA A 104 5.95 -6.85 2.31
N PHE A 105 6.39 -6.15 1.27
CA PHE A 105 5.82 -6.24 -0.09
C PHE A 105 6.44 -7.35 -0.95
N GLY A 106 7.54 -7.96 -0.46
CA GLY A 106 8.37 -8.90 -1.22
C GLY A 106 9.31 -8.21 -2.20
N ILE A 107 9.97 -9.01 -3.02
CA ILE A 107 10.88 -8.59 -4.09
C ILE A 107 10.62 -9.44 -5.35
N PRO A 108 11.08 -9.01 -6.54
CA PRO A 108 10.98 -9.80 -7.76
C PRO A 108 11.60 -11.19 -7.63
N LEU A 109 10.96 -12.19 -8.24
CA LEU A 109 11.34 -13.61 -8.12
C LEU A 109 12.79 -13.89 -8.52
N ASP A 110 13.25 -13.28 -9.63
CA ASP A 110 14.62 -13.50 -10.11
C ASP A 110 15.66 -12.99 -9.11
N LEU A 111 15.40 -11.84 -8.49
CA LEU A 111 16.24 -11.29 -7.42
C LEU A 111 16.18 -12.18 -6.18
N GLU A 112 14.98 -12.63 -5.79
CA GLU A 112 14.81 -13.52 -4.65
C GLU A 112 15.63 -14.82 -4.83
N ASN A 113 15.59 -15.42 -6.04
CA ASN A 113 16.36 -16.62 -6.34
C ASN A 113 17.87 -16.39 -6.25
N LYS A 114 18.38 -15.27 -6.79
CA LYS A 114 19.80 -14.90 -6.67
C LYS A 114 20.22 -14.73 -5.20
N ILE A 115 19.40 -14.06 -4.39
CA ILE A 115 19.65 -13.83 -2.98
C ILE A 115 19.67 -15.15 -2.22
N ARG A 116 18.70 -16.04 -2.46
CA ARG A 116 18.63 -17.36 -1.83
C ARG A 116 19.79 -18.27 -2.21
N GLY A 117 20.36 -18.08 -3.41
CA GLY A 117 21.54 -18.81 -3.85
C GLY A 117 22.87 -18.34 -3.24
N ARG A 118 22.92 -17.10 -2.69
CA ARG A 118 24.16 -16.52 -2.19
C ARG A 118 24.21 -16.35 -0.66
N TYR A 119 23.12 -15.92 -0.05
CA TYR A 119 23.11 -15.57 1.38
C TYR A 119 22.49 -16.70 2.21
N LYS A 120 23.11 -16.95 3.38
CA LYS A 120 22.64 -18.00 4.31
C LYS A 120 21.55 -17.50 5.26
N ASN A 121 21.59 -16.23 5.63
CA ASN A 121 20.73 -15.64 6.65
C ASN A 121 19.68 -14.72 6.02
N ILE A 122 18.66 -15.32 5.42
CA ILE A 122 17.57 -14.59 4.77
C ILE A 122 16.35 -14.53 5.67
N ILE A 123 15.88 -13.32 5.93
CA ILE A 123 14.69 -13.06 6.72
C ILE A 123 13.58 -12.55 5.81
N ASP A 124 12.68 -13.42 5.47
CA ASP A 124 11.52 -13.10 4.66
C ASP A 124 10.41 -12.52 5.55
N THR A 125 10.18 -11.21 5.41
CA THR A 125 9.11 -10.49 6.10
C THR A 125 7.87 -10.29 5.24
N THR A 126 7.85 -10.82 4.01
CA THR A 126 6.73 -10.67 3.09
C THR A 126 5.40 -11.05 3.73
N CYS A 127 4.43 -10.16 3.60
CA CYS A 127 3.09 -10.36 4.15
C CYS A 127 2.41 -11.57 3.51
N LYS A 128 1.76 -12.41 4.33
CA LYS A 128 1.03 -13.59 3.83
C LYS A 128 -0.05 -13.25 2.78
N ASN A 129 -0.68 -12.08 2.89
CA ASN A 129 -1.67 -11.65 1.90
C ASN A 129 -1.03 -11.35 0.53
N VAL A 130 0.19 -10.81 0.53
CA VAL A 130 0.97 -10.62 -0.71
C VAL A 130 1.34 -11.97 -1.30
N LYS A 131 1.78 -12.94 -0.48
CA LYS A 131 2.05 -14.31 -0.94
C LYS A 131 0.82 -14.99 -1.53
N SER A 132 -0.37 -14.76 -0.99
CA SER A 132 -1.62 -15.29 -1.58
C SER A 132 -1.90 -14.72 -2.98
N VAL A 133 -1.52 -13.46 -3.26
CA VAL A 133 -1.56 -12.90 -4.63
C VAL A 133 -0.59 -13.66 -5.53
N TRP A 134 0.63 -13.93 -5.05
CA TRP A 134 1.63 -14.68 -5.79
C TRP A 134 1.18 -16.09 -6.14
N ASP A 135 0.57 -16.80 -5.18
CA ASP A 135 0.06 -18.14 -5.38
C ASP A 135 -1.02 -18.17 -6.49
N PHE A 136 -1.95 -17.22 -6.43
CA PHE A 136 -2.99 -17.08 -7.46
C PHE A 136 -2.39 -16.77 -8.85
N ILE A 137 -1.48 -15.79 -8.93
CA ILE A 137 -0.82 -15.40 -10.18
C ILE A 137 -0.02 -16.59 -10.76
N SER A 138 0.75 -17.29 -9.91
CA SER A 138 1.55 -18.45 -10.33
C SER A 138 0.68 -19.60 -10.84
N LEU A 139 -0.46 -19.84 -10.21
CA LEU A 139 -1.44 -20.85 -10.64
C LEU A 139 -2.03 -20.48 -12.00
N GLU A 140 -2.46 -19.25 -12.19
CA GLU A 140 -3.08 -18.81 -13.44
C GLU A 140 -2.06 -18.67 -14.57
N ALA A 141 -0.79 -18.39 -14.26
CA ALA A 141 0.29 -18.44 -15.24
C ALA A 141 0.49 -19.88 -15.80
N LYS A 142 0.47 -20.90 -14.93
CA LYS A 142 0.49 -22.32 -15.37
C LYS A 142 -0.69 -22.67 -16.28
N ASN A 143 -1.86 -22.07 -16.03
CA ASN A 143 -3.04 -22.20 -16.86
C ASN A 143 -2.97 -21.38 -18.17
N LYS A 144 -1.85 -20.67 -18.42
CA LYS A 144 -1.64 -19.77 -19.57
C LYS A 144 -2.72 -18.69 -19.68
N SER A 145 -3.26 -18.23 -18.56
CA SER A 145 -4.24 -17.16 -18.52
C SER A 145 -3.58 -15.80 -18.84
N THR A 146 -4.31 -14.90 -19.51
CA THR A 146 -3.94 -13.49 -19.51
C THR A 146 -4.26 -12.91 -18.13
N ILE A 147 -3.24 -12.43 -17.41
CA ILE A 147 -3.39 -11.90 -16.05
C ILE A 147 -3.70 -10.42 -16.12
N ILE A 148 -4.80 -10.01 -15.51
CA ILE A 148 -5.18 -8.62 -15.25
C ILE A 148 -4.88 -8.36 -13.79
N LEU A 149 -3.96 -7.41 -13.52
CA LEU A 149 -3.63 -6.99 -12.15
C LEU A 149 -4.09 -5.55 -11.94
N TYR A 150 -5.08 -5.37 -11.08
CA TYR A 150 -5.56 -4.04 -10.68
C TYR A 150 -4.66 -3.49 -9.56
N GLY A 151 -3.81 -2.49 -9.87
CA GLY A 151 -2.83 -1.94 -8.94
C GLY A 151 -1.91 -0.90 -9.56
N LYS A 152 -1.14 -0.20 -8.72
CA LYS A 152 -0.19 0.84 -9.14
C LYS A 152 1.04 0.20 -9.82
N PRO A 153 1.32 0.45 -11.10
CA PRO A 153 2.36 -0.26 -11.86
C PRO A 153 3.76 -0.26 -11.22
N GLY A 154 4.22 0.89 -10.71
CA GLY A 154 5.55 1.03 -10.10
C GLY A 154 5.65 0.54 -8.66
N HIS A 155 4.57 0.09 -8.04
CA HIS A 155 4.58 -0.31 -6.63
C HIS A 155 5.36 -1.62 -6.41
N PRO A 156 6.24 -1.72 -5.38
CA PRO A 156 7.03 -2.92 -5.10
C PRO A 156 6.21 -4.21 -5.02
N GLU A 157 5.06 -4.19 -4.35
CA GLU A 157 4.13 -5.34 -4.28
C GLU A 157 3.68 -5.81 -5.65
N VAL A 158 3.37 -4.86 -6.55
CA VAL A 158 2.92 -5.17 -7.92
C VAL A 158 4.07 -5.76 -8.72
N GLN A 159 5.28 -5.18 -8.64
CA GLN A 159 6.47 -5.69 -9.33
C GLN A 159 6.86 -7.09 -8.84
N ALA A 160 6.84 -7.31 -7.52
CA ALA A 160 7.06 -8.62 -6.94
C ALA A 160 6.01 -9.65 -7.40
N SER A 161 4.75 -9.25 -7.50
CA SER A 161 3.64 -10.12 -7.88
C SER A 161 3.70 -10.54 -9.35
N ILE A 162 3.90 -9.59 -10.27
CA ILE A 162 3.98 -9.89 -11.71
C ILE A 162 5.20 -10.73 -12.07
N SER A 163 6.29 -10.61 -11.31
CA SER A 163 7.50 -11.40 -11.53
C SER A 163 7.27 -12.91 -11.40
N ARG A 164 6.21 -13.31 -10.67
CA ARG A 164 5.83 -14.73 -10.49
C ARG A 164 5.26 -15.39 -11.75
N ALA A 165 4.92 -14.57 -12.76
CA ALA A 165 4.33 -15.05 -14.02
C ALA A 165 4.98 -14.42 -15.27
N LYS A 166 6.01 -13.60 -15.10
CA LYS A 166 6.58 -12.74 -16.16
C LYS A 166 6.97 -13.44 -17.45
N ASN A 167 7.39 -14.69 -17.39
CA ASN A 167 7.87 -15.43 -18.58
C ASN A 167 6.81 -16.37 -19.19
N ASP A 168 5.66 -16.53 -18.55
CA ASP A 168 4.71 -17.60 -18.86
C ASP A 168 3.43 -17.13 -19.53
N CYS A 169 3.03 -15.90 -19.30
CA CYS A 169 1.75 -15.36 -19.77
C CYS A 169 1.79 -13.85 -20.01
N CYS A 170 0.78 -13.34 -20.70
CA CYS A 170 0.55 -11.90 -20.83
C CYS A 170 0.04 -11.32 -19.50
N ILE A 171 0.60 -10.19 -19.09
CA ILE A 171 0.21 -9.48 -17.87
C ILE A 171 -0.21 -8.06 -18.25
N ILE A 172 -1.38 -7.65 -17.79
CA ILE A 172 -1.94 -6.31 -17.99
C ILE A 172 -2.18 -5.66 -16.64
N ILE A 173 -1.53 -4.53 -16.36
CA ILE A 173 -1.70 -3.79 -15.11
C ILE A 173 -2.64 -2.63 -15.37
N LEU A 174 -3.70 -2.55 -14.57
CA LEU A 174 -4.70 -1.50 -14.61
C LEU A 174 -4.54 -0.62 -13.34
N PRO A 175 -4.07 0.63 -13.47
CA PRO A 175 -3.77 1.48 -12.31
C PRO A 175 -5.01 1.99 -11.57
N ASP A 176 -6.13 2.17 -12.27
CA ASP A 176 -7.35 2.74 -11.72
C ASP A 176 -8.61 2.25 -12.44
N LEU A 177 -9.78 2.67 -11.97
CA LEU A 177 -11.07 2.29 -12.54
C LEU A 177 -11.24 2.77 -13.98
N LYS A 178 -10.72 3.98 -14.32
CA LYS A 178 -10.80 4.52 -15.69
C LYS A 178 -10.02 3.66 -16.68
N ALA A 179 -8.86 3.18 -16.26
CA ALA A 179 -8.07 2.23 -17.05
C ALA A 179 -8.81 0.90 -17.25
N ALA A 180 -9.52 0.40 -16.21
CA ALA A 180 -10.32 -0.81 -16.33
C ALA A 180 -11.52 -0.64 -17.27
N GLU A 181 -12.22 0.47 -17.21
CA GLU A 181 -13.30 0.83 -18.14
C GLU A 181 -12.81 0.93 -19.58
N TYR A 182 -11.69 1.62 -19.78
CA TYR A 182 -11.07 1.74 -21.10
C TYR A 182 -10.65 0.38 -21.66
N PHE A 183 -9.97 -0.45 -20.85
CA PHE A 183 -9.58 -1.80 -21.25
C PHE A 183 -10.82 -2.67 -21.62
N SER A 184 -11.88 -2.57 -20.84
CA SER A 184 -13.16 -3.22 -21.14
C SER A 184 -13.76 -2.79 -22.49
N THR A 185 -13.72 -1.50 -22.80
CA THR A 185 -14.18 -0.95 -24.07
C THR A 185 -13.37 -1.51 -25.24
N LEU A 186 -12.05 -1.60 -25.10
CA LEU A 186 -11.17 -2.19 -26.09
C LEU A 186 -11.48 -3.68 -26.31
N LEU A 187 -11.66 -4.43 -25.23
CA LEU A 187 -12.06 -5.85 -25.31
C LEU A 187 -13.40 -6.02 -26.01
N SER A 188 -14.33 -5.06 -25.85
CA SER A 188 -15.68 -5.12 -26.42
C SER A 188 -15.71 -4.78 -27.91
N SER A 189 -14.91 -3.81 -28.35
CA SER A 189 -15.03 -3.14 -29.68
C SER A 189 -14.27 -3.82 -30.81
N LYS A 190 -13.29 -4.71 -30.51
CA LYS A 190 -12.41 -5.26 -31.54
C LYS A 190 -12.52 -6.77 -31.68
N GLU A 191 -12.38 -7.27 -32.91
CA GLU A 191 -12.00 -8.64 -33.12
C GLU A 191 -10.69 -8.92 -32.39
N LEU A 192 -10.65 -10.01 -31.65
CA LEU A 192 -9.55 -10.36 -30.74
C LEU A 192 -8.17 -10.43 -31.41
N LYS A 193 -8.10 -10.61 -32.75
CA LYS A 193 -6.84 -10.56 -33.51
C LYS A 193 -6.24 -9.16 -33.58
N SER A 194 -7.06 -8.12 -33.66
CA SER A 194 -6.61 -6.70 -33.63
C SER A 194 -6.27 -6.21 -32.21
N LEU A 195 -6.78 -6.89 -31.17
CA LEU A 195 -6.45 -6.61 -29.77
C LEU A 195 -4.98 -6.83 -29.44
N LYS A 196 -4.37 -7.91 -29.96
CA LYS A 196 -2.94 -8.21 -29.73
C LYS A 196 -2.04 -7.06 -30.21
N HIS A 197 -2.36 -6.46 -31.36
CA HIS A 197 -1.65 -5.28 -31.86
C HIS A 197 -1.97 -4.01 -31.02
N SER A 198 -3.23 -3.85 -30.60
CA SER A 198 -3.65 -2.72 -29.79
C SER A 198 -3.11 -2.76 -28.36
N ILE A 199 -2.95 -3.94 -27.76
CA ILE A 199 -2.37 -4.12 -26.42
C ILE A 199 -0.92 -3.65 -26.37
N ASN A 200 -0.13 -3.83 -27.44
CA ASN A 200 1.21 -3.26 -27.53
C ASN A 200 1.24 -1.74 -27.57
N ASN A 201 0.17 -1.12 -28.07
CA ASN A 201 0.04 0.34 -28.22
C ASN A 201 -0.78 1.00 -27.09
N ILE A 202 -1.42 0.21 -26.21
CA ILE A 202 -2.27 0.70 -25.09
C ILE A 202 -1.44 1.38 -23.99
N SER A 203 -0.14 1.13 -23.93
CA SER A 203 0.69 1.39 -22.74
C SER A 203 0.92 2.86 -22.40
N SER A 204 0.61 3.84 -23.26
CA SER A 204 0.95 5.25 -23.00
C SER A 204 -0.20 6.11 -22.48
N ASP A 205 -1.43 5.95 -22.99
CA ASP A 205 -2.46 6.99 -22.81
C ASP A 205 -3.24 6.94 -21.50
N LYS A 206 -3.26 5.79 -20.78
CA LYS A 206 -4.07 5.59 -19.56
C LYS A 206 -3.28 4.97 -18.40
N GLY A 207 -1.94 5.01 -18.43
CA GLY A 207 -1.10 4.40 -17.41
C GLY A 207 -1.18 2.87 -17.35
N ILE A 208 -1.82 2.23 -18.35
CA ILE A 208 -1.89 0.78 -18.46
C ILE A 208 -0.51 0.26 -18.87
N GLN A 209 -0.03 -0.79 -18.20
CA GLN A 209 1.19 -1.48 -18.59
C GLN A 209 0.87 -2.90 -19.06
N CYS A 210 1.56 -3.34 -20.11
CA CYS A 210 1.43 -4.69 -20.62
C CYS A 210 2.81 -5.34 -20.75
N TYR A 211 2.92 -6.56 -20.26
CA TYR A 211 4.12 -7.40 -20.38
C TYR A 211 3.78 -8.67 -21.16
N ASN A 212 4.71 -9.11 -21.99
CA ASN A 212 4.63 -10.37 -22.75
C ASN A 212 3.34 -10.51 -23.58
N SER A 213 2.96 -9.47 -24.30
CA SER A 213 1.76 -9.46 -25.15
C SER A 213 1.73 -10.60 -26.20
N GLN A 214 2.91 -11.17 -26.56
CA GLN A 214 3.01 -12.36 -27.43
C GLN A 214 2.30 -13.58 -26.82
N HIS A 215 2.16 -13.65 -25.50
CA HIS A 215 1.46 -14.73 -24.77
C HIS A 215 0.00 -14.39 -24.44
N PHE A 216 -0.57 -13.37 -25.08
CA PHE A 216 -1.97 -12.98 -24.84
C PHE A 216 -2.92 -14.13 -25.16
N ASN A 217 -3.61 -14.63 -24.12
CA ASN A 217 -4.64 -15.65 -24.23
C ASN A 217 -6.02 -14.98 -24.28
N GLN A 218 -6.69 -15.13 -25.40
CA GLN A 218 -7.98 -14.52 -25.68
C GLN A 218 -9.16 -15.22 -25.01
N LYS A 219 -8.97 -16.46 -24.57
CA LYS A 219 -10.05 -17.32 -24.07
C LYS A 219 -10.07 -17.44 -22.55
N ARG A 220 -8.93 -17.18 -21.91
CA ARG A 220 -8.77 -17.36 -20.48
C ARG A 220 -8.09 -16.16 -19.84
N PHE A 221 -8.76 -15.56 -18.89
CA PHE A 221 -8.30 -14.40 -18.14
C PHE A 221 -8.27 -14.71 -16.65
N ALA A 222 -7.38 -14.04 -15.93
CA ALA A 222 -7.35 -14.04 -14.48
C ALA A 222 -7.31 -12.60 -13.98
N LEU A 223 -8.07 -12.30 -12.93
CA LEU A 223 -8.10 -10.98 -12.30
C LEU A 223 -7.69 -11.07 -10.84
N ALA A 224 -6.65 -10.32 -10.48
CA ALA A 224 -6.23 -10.07 -9.11
C ALA A 224 -6.07 -8.57 -8.87
N SER A 225 -5.92 -8.16 -7.63
CA SER A 225 -5.63 -6.77 -7.26
C SER A 225 -4.49 -6.68 -6.25
N GLN A 226 -3.78 -5.56 -6.27
CA GLN A 226 -2.86 -5.19 -5.21
C GLN A 226 -3.62 -5.16 -3.87
N THR A 227 -3.00 -5.65 -2.81
CA THR A 227 -3.67 -5.90 -1.52
C THR A 227 -4.22 -4.64 -0.84
N THR A 228 -3.75 -3.47 -1.25
CA THR A 228 -4.09 -2.16 -0.68
C THR A 228 -5.09 -1.34 -1.49
N MET A 229 -5.61 -1.85 -2.61
CA MET A 229 -6.57 -1.14 -3.45
C MET A 229 -7.90 -0.85 -2.74
N LEU A 230 -8.68 0.10 -3.26
CA LEU A 230 -10.03 0.36 -2.75
C LEU A 230 -10.95 -0.83 -3.01
N TYR A 231 -11.44 -1.43 -1.93
CA TYR A 231 -12.29 -2.63 -2.01
C TYR A 231 -13.52 -2.42 -2.90
N SER A 232 -14.19 -1.28 -2.75
CA SER A 232 -15.37 -0.93 -3.56
C SER A 232 -15.05 -0.77 -5.06
N GLU A 233 -13.86 -0.27 -5.40
CA GLU A 233 -13.42 -0.16 -6.79
C GLU A 233 -13.01 -1.50 -7.36
N THR A 234 -12.33 -2.35 -6.57
CA THR A 234 -11.99 -3.72 -6.98
C THR A 234 -13.22 -4.52 -7.37
N LEU A 235 -14.32 -4.41 -6.61
CA LEU A 235 -15.58 -5.04 -6.97
C LEU A 235 -16.18 -4.50 -8.28
N LYS A 236 -16.04 -3.20 -8.55
CA LYS A 236 -16.48 -2.60 -9.82
C LYS A 236 -15.63 -3.11 -10.98
N VAL A 237 -14.30 -3.15 -10.81
CA VAL A 237 -13.38 -3.70 -11.81
C VAL A 237 -13.71 -5.16 -12.12
N GLU A 238 -13.96 -5.98 -11.11
CA GLU A 238 -14.37 -7.37 -11.31
C GLU A 238 -15.69 -7.45 -12.08
N LYS A 239 -16.70 -6.66 -11.70
CA LYS A 239 -17.99 -6.62 -12.42
C LYS A 239 -17.83 -6.22 -13.89
N ILE A 240 -17.00 -5.21 -14.18
CA ILE A 240 -16.69 -4.78 -15.55
C ILE A 240 -15.99 -5.91 -16.31
N ALA A 241 -14.96 -6.51 -15.74
CA ALA A 241 -14.22 -7.60 -16.36
C ALA A 241 -15.12 -8.81 -16.67
N ARG A 242 -15.94 -9.25 -15.71
CA ARG A 242 -16.92 -10.35 -15.91
C ARG A 242 -17.91 -10.03 -17.03
N SER A 243 -18.53 -8.85 -16.98
CA SER A 243 -19.50 -8.45 -18.00
C SER A 243 -18.92 -8.36 -19.40
N THR A 244 -17.63 -8.13 -19.54
CA THR A 244 -16.95 -8.01 -20.83
C THR A 244 -16.42 -9.34 -21.33
N ILE A 245 -15.76 -10.10 -20.46
CA ILE A 245 -15.04 -11.34 -20.81
C ILE A 245 -16.04 -12.49 -20.96
N GLU A 246 -16.93 -12.69 -19.97
CA GLU A 246 -17.87 -13.82 -19.95
C GLU A 246 -18.97 -13.68 -21.00
N LYS A 247 -19.43 -12.45 -21.31
CA LYS A 247 -20.38 -12.21 -22.41
C LYS A 247 -19.86 -12.63 -23.80
N LYS A 248 -18.53 -12.68 -23.96
CA LYS A 248 -17.88 -13.18 -25.18
C LYS A 248 -17.61 -14.68 -25.14
N GLY A 249 -18.11 -15.41 -24.16
CA GLY A 249 -17.88 -16.84 -23.98
C GLY A 249 -16.47 -17.19 -23.51
N HIS A 250 -15.73 -16.24 -22.92
CA HIS A 250 -14.40 -16.46 -22.38
C HIS A 250 -14.46 -16.71 -20.86
N ILE A 251 -13.40 -17.33 -20.33
CA ILE A 251 -13.28 -17.68 -18.91
C ILE A 251 -12.60 -16.54 -18.16
N LEU A 252 -13.16 -16.11 -17.04
CA LEU A 252 -12.53 -15.23 -16.07
C LEU A 252 -12.43 -15.92 -14.70
N SER A 253 -11.18 -16.19 -14.27
CA SER A 253 -10.84 -16.55 -12.91
C SER A 253 -10.57 -15.26 -12.14
N ALA A 254 -11.38 -14.91 -11.15
CA ALA A 254 -11.19 -13.70 -10.35
C ALA A 254 -10.99 -14.05 -8.88
N CYS A 255 -9.95 -13.44 -8.27
CA CYS A 255 -9.67 -13.54 -6.85
C CYS A 255 -9.64 -12.13 -6.22
N ASN A 256 -10.52 -11.90 -5.25
CA ASN A 256 -10.47 -10.66 -4.48
C ASN A 256 -9.28 -10.73 -3.51
N THR A 257 -8.18 -10.10 -3.91
CA THR A 257 -6.90 -10.10 -3.17
C THR A 257 -6.71 -8.87 -2.30
N VAL A 258 -7.67 -7.94 -2.23
CA VAL A 258 -7.64 -6.86 -1.24
C VAL A 258 -7.64 -7.44 0.17
N CYS A 259 -6.61 -7.11 0.96
CA CYS A 259 -6.47 -7.73 2.26
C CYS A 259 -7.54 -7.27 3.26
N ARG A 260 -7.93 -8.18 4.18
CA ARG A 260 -8.94 -7.89 5.20
C ARG A 260 -8.61 -6.64 6.02
N ALA A 261 -7.32 -6.42 6.31
CA ALA A 261 -6.89 -5.26 7.08
C ALA A 261 -7.15 -3.95 6.34
N THR A 262 -6.91 -3.91 5.04
CA THR A 262 -7.25 -2.76 4.16
C THR A 262 -8.75 -2.53 4.12
N HIS A 263 -9.53 -3.58 3.85
CA HIS A 263 -10.99 -3.48 3.78
C HIS A 263 -11.61 -2.96 5.08
N LEU A 264 -11.19 -3.49 6.24
CA LEU A 264 -11.71 -3.05 7.54
C LEU A 264 -11.37 -1.57 7.82
N ARG A 265 -10.17 -1.10 7.45
CA ARG A 265 -9.79 0.32 7.60
C ARG A 265 -10.62 1.22 6.71
N GLN A 266 -10.83 0.85 5.46
CA GLN A 266 -11.67 1.62 4.54
C GLN A 266 -13.12 1.70 5.05
N LYS A 267 -13.65 0.60 5.59
CA LYS A 267 -14.99 0.55 6.21
C LYS A 267 -15.07 1.47 7.43
N ALA A 268 -14.08 1.42 8.32
CA ALA A 268 -14.03 2.25 9.52
C ALA A 268 -13.85 3.73 9.17
N ALA A 269 -12.97 4.05 8.22
CA ALA A 269 -12.78 5.41 7.71
C ALA A 269 -14.08 5.97 7.10
N HIS A 270 -14.78 5.18 6.30
CA HIS A 270 -16.05 5.58 5.71
C HIS A 270 -17.13 5.88 6.79
N ALA A 271 -17.17 5.09 7.87
CA ALA A 271 -18.09 5.33 8.98
C ALA A 271 -17.79 6.64 9.70
N VAL A 272 -16.52 7.01 9.88
CA VAL A 272 -16.09 8.29 10.45
C VAL A 272 -16.41 9.45 9.50
N CYS A 273 -16.05 9.33 8.22
CA CYS A 273 -16.32 10.38 7.22
C CYS A 273 -17.81 10.70 7.07
N LYS A 274 -18.69 9.71 7.24
CA LYS A 274 -20.16 9.95 7.24
C LYS A 274 -20.68 10.84 8.37
N GLN A 275 -19.89 11.06 9.42
CA GLN A 275 -20.22 12.00 10.49
C GLN A 275 -19.94 13.45 10.08
N ILE A 276 -19.35 13.67 8.90
CA ILE A 276 -19.01 14.96 8.30
C ILE A 276 -18.25 15.84 9.31
N PRO A 277 -17.05 15.40 9.77
CA PRO A 277 -16.20 16.22 10.65
C PRO A 277 -15.79 17.50 9.92
N ASP A 278 -15.54 18.59 10.66
CA ASP A 278 -15.12 19.86 10.06
C ASP A 278 -13.81 19.75 9.30
N LEU A 279 -12.94 18.80 9.71
CA LEU A 279 -11.62 18.56 9.14
C LEU A 279 -11.24 17.08 9.26
N ILE A 280 -10.50 16.57 8.27
CA ILE A 280 -9.95 15.22 8.31
C ILE A 280 -8.42 15.27 8.13
N PHE A 281 -7.69 14.73 9.10
CA PHE A 281 -6.27 14.42 8.94
C PHE A 281 -6.10 12.97 8.46
N ILE A 282 -5.37 12.79 7.37
CA ILE A 282 -4.90 11.48 6.90
C ILE A 282 -3.44 11.37 7.29
N VAL A 283 -3.07 10.31 8.01
CA VAL A 283 -1.73 10.18 8.58
C VAL A 283 -1.00 8.95 8.05
N GLY A 284 0.22 9.16 7.55
CA GLY A 284 1.12 8.09 7.11
C GLY A 284 2.04 8.47 5.95
N GLY A 285 2.91 7.56 5.55
CA GLY A 285 3.86 7.80 4.46
C GLY A 285 3.18 8.12 3.13
N TYR A 286 3.72 9.06 2.38
CA TYR A 286 3.16 9.54 1.10
C TYR A 286 3.18 8.46 0.01
N GLU A 287 4.14 7.54 0.07
CA GLU A 287 4.21 6.38 -0.83
C GLU A 287 3.28 5.23 -0.42
N SER A 288 2.60 5.33 0.73
CA SER A 288 1.68 4.30 1.20
C SER A 288 0.39 4.28 0.39
N SER A 289 0.22 3.25 -0.42
CA SER A 289 -0.98 3.03 -1.23
C SER A 289 -2.26 2.97 -0.36
N ASN A 290 -2.20 2.33 0.82
CA ASN A 290 -3.34 2.28 1.72
C ASN A 290 -3.71 3.66 2.27
N THR A 291 -2.71 4.50 2.63
CA THR A 291 -2.95 5.86 3.13
C THR A 291 -3.53 6.76 2.03
N LEU A 292 -2.99 6.67 0.80
CA LEU A 292 -3.51 7.38 -0.36
C LEU A 292 -4.97 7.04 -0.65
N HIS A 293 -5.36 5.77 -0.49
CA HIS A 293 -6.76 5.38 -0.69
C HIS A 293 -7.70 5.91 0.39
N LEU A 294 -7.23 6.07 1.64
CA LEU A 294 -8.00 6.75 2.69
C LEU A 294 -8.16 8.22 2.37
N TYR A 295 -7.12 8.90 1.86
CA TYR A 295 -7.18 10.28 1.40
C TYR A 295 -8.26 10.45 0.30
N LYS A 296 -8.21 9.66 -0.77
CA LYS A 296 -9.19 9.69 -1.85
C LYS A 296 -10.63 9.40 -1.39
N LEU A 297 -10.78 8.57 -0.36
CA LEU A 297 -12.09 8.30 0.23
C LEU A 297 -12.59 9.52 1.00
N ALA A 298 -11.76 10.12 1.84
CA ALA A 298 -12.10 11.19 2.76
C ALA A 298 -12.42 12.52 2.05
N GLN A 299 -11.72 12.84 0.95
CA GLN A 299 -11.95 14.06 0.15
C GLN A 299 -13.40 14.26 -0.31
N LYS A 300 -14.20 13.19 -0.36
CA LYS A 300 -15.60 13.24 -0.78
C LYS A 300 -16.55 13.80 0.30
N TYR A 301 -16.04 14.00 1.52
CA TYR A 301 -16.87 14.32 2.69
C TYR A 301 -16.51 15.67 3.33
N SER A 302 -15.23 15.93 3.55
CA SER A 302 -14.76 17.11 4.30
C SER A 302 -13.39 17.56 3.77
N PRO A 303 -12.90 18.75 4.11
CA PRO A 303 -11.53 19.16 3.86
C PRO A 303 -10.53 18.17 4.44
N VAL A 304 -9.51 17.80 3.65
CA VAL A 304 -8.52 16.78 4.01
C VAL A 304 -7.11 17.34 3.97
N TYR A 305 -6.34 17.05 5.01
CA TYR A 305 -4.91 17.34 5.09
C TYR A 305 -4.14 16.02 5.28
N TYR A 306 -3.24 15.72 4.35
CA TYR A 306 -2.45 14.49 4.36
C TYR A 306 -1.09 14.76 5.02
N LEU A 307 -0.93 14.26 6.23
CA LEU A 307 0.21 14.47 7.11
C LEU A 307 1.15 13.25 7.07
N LYS A 308 2.45 13.51 6.99
CA LYS A 308 3.47 12.46 7.07
C LYS A 308 3.55 11.84 8.47
N ASP A 309 3.61 12.70 9.48
CA ASP A 309 3.74 12.37 10.89
C ASP A 309 3.28 13.55 11.76
N ALA A 310 3.58 13.51 13.06
CA ALA A 310 3.19 14.57 13.98
C ALA A 310 4.01 15.86 13.81
N GLU A 311 5.21 15.79 13.23
CA GLU A 311 6.03 17.00 12.99
C GLU A 311 5.45 17.89 11.89
N ALA A 312 4.49 17.35 11.13
CA ALA A 312 3.75 18.12 10.14
C ALA A 312 2.84 19.19 10.74
N ILE A 313 2.61 19.20 12.06
CA ILE A 313 1.76 20.19 12.76
C ILE A 313 2.58 20.92 13.80
N ASP A 314 2.57 22.23 13.75
CA ASP A 314 3.00 23.11 14.85
C ASP A 314 2.03 24.28 15.05
N SER A 315 2.34 25.22 15.99
CA SER A 315 1.47 26.36 16.29
C SER A 315 1.35 27.37 15.15
N SER A 316 2.28 27.38 14.20
CA SER A 316 2.36 28.36 13.10
C SER A 316 1.83 27.77 11.79
N GLU A 317 2.21 26.53 11.46
CA GLU A 317 1.94 25.93 10.16
C GLU A 317 1.55 24.44 10.23
N ILE A 318 0.83 24.00 9.22
CA ILE A 318 0.54 22.59 8.93
C ILE A 318 1.14 22.26 7.57
N LYS A 319 2.07 21.30 7.55
CA LYS A 319 2.64 20.73 6.32
C LYS A 319 1.78 19.56 5.86
N HIS A 320 1.31 19.61 4.63
CA HIS A 320 0.49 18.54 4.11
C HIS A 320 0.79 18.24 2.65
N PHE A 321 0.60 16.98 2.28
CA PHE A 321 0.88 16.48 0.94
C PHE A 321 -0.36 16.55 0.05
N ILE A 322 -0.17 17.01 -1.18
CA ILE A 322 -1.19 16.98 -2.23
C ILE A 322 -0.80 15.89 -3.24
N PRO A 323 -1.45 14.72 -3.21
CA PRO A 323 -1.10 13.60 -4.07
C PRO A 323 -1.20 13.89 -5.58
N GLU A 324 -2.14 14.72 -5.98
CA GLU A 324 -2.38 15.12 -7.37
C GLU A 324 -1.22 15.95 -7.95
N GLU A 325 -0.53 16.72 -7.10
CA GLU A 325 0.62 17.55 -7.44
C GLU A 325 1.95 16.89 -7.10
N SER A 326 1.90 15.77 -6.38
CA SER A 326 3.08 15.09 -5.81
C SER A 326 3.97 16.04 -4.99
N ASN A 327 3.35 16.97 -4.27
CA ASN A 327 4.03 18.05 -3.56
C ASN A 327 3.52 18.20 -2.12
N GLU A 328 4.43 18.62 -1.21
CA GLU A 328 4.10 19.02 0.15
C GLU A 328 3.98 20.54 0.19
N ILE A 329 2.89 21.04 0.74
CA ILE A 329 2.65 22.48 0.92
C ILE A 329 2.42 22.81 2.39
N GLN A 330 2.51 24.11 2.71
CA GLN A 330 2.32 24.64 4.04
C GLN A 330 1.06 25.50 4.10
N ALA A 331 0.31 25.37 5.18
CA ALA A 331 -0.88 26.17 5.46
C ALA A 331 -0.81 26.72 6.88
N SER A 332 -1.30 27.92 7.11
CA SER A 332 -1.34 28.52 8.45
C SER A 332 -2.24 27.71 9.38
N THR A 333 -1.71 27.24 10.51
CA THR A 333 -2.47 26.50 11.53
C THR A 333 -3.68 27.26 11.99
N LYS A 334 -3.53 28.58 12.24
CA LYS A 334 -4.64 29.45 12.64
C LYS A 334 -5.75 29.52 11.59
N GLN A 335 -5.40 29.51 10.30
CA GLN A 335 -6.40 29.54 9.22
C GLN A 335 -7.09 28.18 9.06
N VAL A 336 -6.32 27.10 9.05
CA VAL A 336 -6.84 25.73 8.89
C VAL A 336 -7.78 25.37 10.04
N LEU A 337 -7.41 25.70 11.27
CA LEU A 337 -8.17 25.35 12.47
C LEU A 337 -9.20 26.43 12.89
N LYS A 338 -9.36 27.49 12.07
CA LYS A 338 -10.38 28.51 12.30
C LYS A 338 -11.78 27.91 12.14
N ASN A 339 -12.63 28.06 13.14
CA ASN A 339 -14.01 27.52 13.15
C ASN A 339 -14.10 25.97 13.07
N VAL A 340 -12.99 25.25 13.33
CA VAL A 340 -12.97 23.80 13.45
C VAL A 340 -13.27 23.40 14.89
N SER A 341 -14.24 22.53 15.10
CA SER A 341 -14.62 21.96 16.40
C SER A 341 -14.47 20.43 16.41
N SER A 342 -14.61 19.78 15.25
CA SER A 342 -14.51 18.33 15.08
C SER A 342 -13.43 17.96 14.06
N ILE A 343 -12.49 17.09 14.46
CA ILE A 343 -11.38 16.63 13.62
C ILE A 343 -11.40 15.12 13.58
N ALA A 344 -11.48 14.52 12.40
CA ALA A 344 -11.23 13.10 12.25
C ALA A 344 -9.75 12.82 11.96
N ILE A 345 -9.19 11.79 12.57
CA ILE A 345 -7.82 11.32 12.27
C ILE A 345 -7.91 9.90 11.71
N LEU A 346 -7.57 9.75 10.45
CA LEU A 346 -7.53 8.46 9.75
C LEU A 346 -6.07 8.10 9.45
N ALA A 347 -5.66 6.87 9.69
CA ALA A 347 -4.29 6.45 9.53
C ALA A 347 -4.13 5.20 8.67
N GLY A 348 -3.08 5.19 7.83
CA GLY A 348 -2.72 4.03 7.03
C GLY A 348 -2.29 2.82 7.88
N ALA A 349 -2.28 1.62 7.26
CA ALA A 349 -1.89 0.38 7.93
C ALA A 349 -0.40 0.32 8.33
N SER A 350 0.40 1.24 7.82
CA SER A 350 1.82 1.44 8.12
C SER A 350 2.09 2.56 9.13
N CYS A 351 1.06 3.21 9.68
CA CYS A 351 1.19 4.29 10.65
C CYS A 351 1.19 3.75 12.09
N PRO A 352 2.21 4.04 12.93
CA PRO A 352 2.21 3.63 14.32
C PRO A 352 1.20 4.42 15.16
N PHE A 353 0.74 3.81 16.26
CA PHE A 353 -0.16 4.47 17.21
C PHE A 353 0.44 5.72 17.85
N THR A 354 1.75 5.71 18.08
CA THR A 354 2.48 6.82 18.71
C THR A 354 2.31 8.11 17.94
N VAL A 355 2.40 8.07 16.61
CA VAL A 355 2.22 9.24 15.74
C VAL A 355 0.83 9.85 15.90
N ILE A 356 -0.20 9.01 16.03
CA ILE A 356 -1.58 9.49 16.22
C ILE A 356 -1.72 10.18 17.58
N ASN A 357 -1.15 9.59 18.63
CA ASN A 357 -1.15 10.20 19.97
C ASN A 357 -0.39 11.53 19.99
N GLU A 358 0.77 11.59 19.34
CA GLU A 358 1.56 12.82 19.21
C GLU A 358 0.77 13.94 18.50
N ILE A 359 0.02 13.61 17.46
CA ILE A 359 -0.86 14.56 16.76
C ILE A 359 -1.96 15.07 17.72
N ILE A 360 -2.59 14.17 18.48
CA ILE A 360 -3.62 14.54 19.44
C ILE A 360 -3.06 15.49 20.52
N GLU A 361 -1.88 15.19 21.08
CA GLU A 361 -1.24 16.04 22.08
C GLU A 361 -0.85 17.42 21.50
N LYS A 362 -0.36 17.49 20.26
CA LYS A 362 -0.10 18.76 19.57
C LYS A 362 -1.36 19.58 19.37
N LEU A 363 -2.45 18.95 18.95
CA LEU A 363 -3.75 19.63 18.80
C LEU A 363 -4.29 20.15 20.13
N LYS A 364 -3.98 19.47 21.25
CA LYS A 364 -4.34 19.90 22.59
C LYS A 364 -3.58 21.17 23.04
N ALA A 365 -2.36 21.34 22.53
CA ALA A 365 -1.49 22.46 22.86
C ALA A 365 -1.77 23.70 21.99
N ILE A 366 -2.54 23.61 20.93
CA ILE A 366 -2.98 24.69 20.02
C ILE A 366 -4.36 25.23 20.45
#